data_26cda4bd8e413946c0e6d51ffa149553
#
_entry.id   26cda4bd8e413946c0e6d51ffa149553
#
_cell.length_a   1.000
_cell.length_b   1.000
_cell.length_c   1.000
_cell.angle_alpha   90.00
_cell.angle_beta   90.00
_cell.angle_gamma   90.00
#
_symmetry.space_group_name_H-M   'P 1'
#
loop_
_entity.id
_entity.type
_entity.pdbx_description
1 polymer ?
#
loop_
_entity_poly.entity_id
_entity_poly.type
_entity_poly.pdbx_seq_one_letter_code
_entity_poly.pdbx_strand_id
1 'polypeptide(L)'
;PSLFREQNNPKQAMVIPITSSERRNYIPMDFVPHTTIVNHSLLLIPDCPLYIFALLNSQVHNAWMRVVAGRFGTDYRYSSNVVYNNFSFPELTETQKQKLHELGQNILDVRAKYPDSNLATLYDPNTMPLPLRKAHQKLDKEVAKIYNKNWDLDNESEIVSDLMQMYQQLLTTDNKNIETTETEDEEIEDEETTEDDETTEHTDNKNIETTEHTDNKN
;
A
#
# COMPACT_ATOMS: atom_id res chain seq x y z
N PRO A 1 -16.05 -1.71 -28.86
CA PRO A 1 -15.51 -2.56 -27.80
C PRO A 1 -14.50 -1.74 -27.02
N SER A 2 -14.80 -1.48 -25.76
CA SER A 2 -13.86 -0.85 -24.85
C SER A 2 -12.67 -1.79 -24.69
N LEU A 3 -11.53 -1.42 -25.19
CA LEU A 3 -10.27 -2.12 -24.97
C LEU A 3 -10.00 -2.10 -23.47
N PHE A 4 -9.94 -3.28 -22.85
CA PHE A 4 -9.27 -3.43 -21.56
C PHE A 4 -7.84 -2.95 -21.75
N ARG A 5 -7.52 -1.79 -21.17
CA ARG A 5 -6.14 -1.35 -21.08
C ARG A 5 -5.57 -1.95 -19.81
N GLU A 6 -4.80 -3.00 -19.92
CA GLU A 6 -3.85 -3.37 -18.89
C GLU A 6 -2.79 -2.26 -18.85
N GLN A 7 -2.86 -1.43 -17.82
CA GLN A 7 -1.89 -0.34 -17.63
C GLN A 7 -0.57 -0.85 -17.04
N ASN A 8 -0.53 -2.09 -16.57
CA ASN A 8 0.63 -2.68 -15.93
C ASN A 8 0.66 -4.17 -16.23
N ASN A 9 1.77 -4.66 -16.79
CA ASN A 9 1.99 -6.08 -17.04
C ASN A 9 3.25 -6.53 -16.29
N PRO A 10 3.18 -6.66 -14.95
CA PRO A 10 4.31 -7.07 -14.12
C PRO A 10 4.71 -8.51 -14.44
N LYS A 11 5.98 -8.87 -14.24
CA LYS A 11 6.46 -10.25 -14.42
C LYS A 11 5.72 -11.21 -13.49
N GLN A 12 5.45 -10.75 -12.29
CA GLN A 12 4.64 -11.41 -11.27
C GLN A 12 3.94 -10.37 -10.41
N ALA A 13 2.89 -10.75 -9.72
CA ALA A 13 2.24 -9.90 -8.73
C ALA A 13 1.96 -10.68 -7.46
N MET A 14 2.09 -10.02 -6.31
CA MET A 14 1.54 -10.56 -5.08
C MET A 14 0.03 -10.30 -5.04
N VAL A 15 -0.73 -11.30 -4.64
CA VAL A 15 -2.19 -11.23 -4.48
C VAL A 15 -2.58 -11.28 -3.01
N ILE A 16 -3.51 -10.42 -2.63
CA ILE A 16 -4.08 -10.33 -1.29
C ILE A 16 -5.59 -10.54 -1.41
N PRO A 17 -6.18 -11.53 -0.73
CA PRO A 17 -7.63 -11.69 -0.76
C PRO A 17 -8.32 -10.52 -0.05
N ILE A 18 -9.31 -9.91 -0.72
CA ILE A 18 -10.11 -8.81 -0.13
C ILE A 18 -10.90 -9.32 1.08
N THR A 19 -11.34 -10.58 1.07
CA THR A 19 -12.07 -11.16 2.20
C THR A 19 -11.29 -12.33 2.80
N SER A 20 -11.11 -12.32 4.10
CA SER A 20 -10.45 -13.39 4.84
C SER A 20 -11.20 -13.70 6.13
N SER A 21 -11.34 -14.99 6.43
CA SER A 21 -12.02 -15.44 7.66
C SER A 21 -11.34 -14.88 8.92
N GLU A 22 -12.16 -14.42 9.87
CA GLU A 22 -11.70 -13.93 11.17
C GLU A 22 -10.95 -15.00 11.98
N ARG A 23 -11.18 -16.28 11.68
CA ARG A 23 -10.53 -17.41 12.35
C ARG A 23 -9.06 -17.59 11.98
N ARG A 24 -8.60 -16.98 10.88
CA ARG A 24 -7.22 -17.12 10.40
C ARG A 24 -6.26 -16.22 11.17
N ASN A 25 -5.13 -16.80 11.59
CA ASN A 25 -4.07 -16.02 12.23
C ASN A 25 -3.31 -15.16 11.21
N TYR A 26 -3.25 -15.61 9.95
CA TYR A 26 -2.55 -14.93 8.86
C TYR A 26 -3.44 -14.91 7.61
N ILE A 27 -3.41 -13.79 6.88
CA ILE A 27 -4.07 -13.69 5.57
C ILE A 27 -3.28 -14.53 4.56
N PRO A 28 -3.93 -15.42 3.78
CA PRO A 28 -3.26 -16.26 2.79
C PRO A 28 -2.91 -15.47 1.53
N MET A 29 -1.81 -14.73 1.55
CA MET A 29 -1.26 -14.02 0.38
C MET A 29 -0.38 -14.95 -0.44
N ASP A 30 -0.28 -14.73 -1.76
CA ASP A 30 0.56 -15.53 -2.65
C ASP A 30 1.04 -14.71 -3.85
N PHE A 31 1.86 -15.33 -4.70
CA PHE A 31 2.32 -14.76 -5.95
C PHE A 31 1.63 -15.44 -7.15
N VAL A 32 1.30 -14.64 -8.15
CA VAL A 32 0.78 -15.12 -9.43
C VAL A 32 1.63 -14.59 -10.58
N PRO A 33 1.86 -15.40 -11.64
CA PRO A 33 2.58 -14.95 -12.81
C PRO A 33 1.72 -14.00 -13.66
N HIS A 34 2.37 -13.22 -14.54
CA HIS A 34 1.72 -12.27 -15.46
C HIS A 34 0.66 -12.90 -16.38
N THR A 35 0.67 -14.22 -16.54
CA THR A 35 -0.33 -14.95 -17.34
C THR A 35 -1.65 -15.17 -16.60
N THR A 36 -1.72 -14.80 -15.31
CA THR A 36 -2.90 -15.00 -14.48
C THR A 36 -3.82 -13.80 -14.55
N ILE A 37 -5.08 -14.02 -14.96
CA ILE A 37 -6.12 -12.99 -14.86
C ILE A 37 -6.69 -13.03 -13.45
N VAL A 38 -6.58 -11.93 -12.74
CA VAL A 38 -7.04 -11.77 -11.35
C VAL A 38 -8.42 -11.12 -11.36
N ASN A 39 -9.36 -11.69 -10.62
CA ASN A 39 -10.69 -11.10 -10.46
C ASN A 39 -10.72 -10.03 -9.35
N HIS A 40 -11.84 -9.32 -9.24
CA HIS A 40 -12.05 -8.23 -8.28
C HIS A 40 -12.05 -8.65 -6.80
N SER A 41 -11.93 -9.95 -6.48
CA SER A 41 -11.84 -10.44 -5.10
C SER A 41 -10.42 -10.40 -4.53
N LEU A 42 -9.45 -9.99 -5.32
CA LEU A 42 -8.04 -9.92 -4.96
C LEU A 42 -7.49 -8.50 -5.21
N LEU A 43 -6.64 -8.04 -4.32
CA LEU A 43 -5.76 -6.90 -4.54
C LEU A 43 -4.44 -7.39 -5.12
N LEU A 44 -3.81 -6.55 -5.94
CA LEU A 44 -2.54 -6.84 -6.60
C LEU A 44 -1.48 -5.85 -6.16
N ILE A 45 -0.28 -6.37 -5.83
CA ILE A 45 0.94 -5.57 -5.70
C ILE A 45 1.91 -6.04 -6.81
N PRO A 46 2.06 -5.24 -7.89
CA PRO A 46 2.95 -5.59 -9.01
C PRO A 46 4.40 -5.69 -8.55
N ASP A 47 5.14 -6.69 -9.10
CA ASP A 47 6.57 -6.91 -8.86
C ASP A 47 6.99 -6.80 -7.38
N CYS A 48 6.08 -7.23 -6.47
CA CYS A 48 6.25 -7.12 -5.04
C CYS A 48 7.53 -7.82 -4.57
N PRO A 49 8.46 -7.13 -3.89
CA PRO A 49 9.63 -7.75 -3.31
C PRO A 49 9.25 -8.75 -2.20
N LEU A 50 9.99 -9.84 -2.09
CA LEU A 50 9.68 -10.90 -1.13
C LEU A 50 9.80 -10.44 0.35
N TYR A 51 10.60 -9.41 0.64
CA TYR A 51 10.65 -8.83 1.98
C TYR A 51 9.36 -8.08 2.35
N ILE A 52 8.66 -7.47 1.38
CA ILE A 52 7.32 -6.88 1.58
C ILE A 52 6.29 -7.98 1.82
N PHE A 53 6.32 -9.07 1.02
CA PHE A 53 5.49 -10.24 1.27
C PHE A 53 5.69 -10.76 2.70
N ALA A 54 6.94 -10.84 3.19
CA ALA A 54 7.24 -11.27 4.54
C ALA A 54 6.63 -10.33 5.59
N LEU A 55 6.81 -9.01 5.45
CA LEU A 55 6.21 -8.03 6.37
C LEU A 55 4.69 -8.17 6.45
N LEU A 56 4.01 -8.23 5.29
CA LEU A 56 2.55 -8.33 5.22
C LEU A 56 2.01 -9.69 5.72
N ASN A 57 2.81 -10.75 5.67
CA ASN A 57 2.47 -12.06 6.24
C ASN A 57 2.85 -12.22 7.72
N SER A 58 3.38 -11.18 8.37
CA SER A 58 3.72 -11.22 9.79
C SER A 58 2.49 -11.01 10.69
N GLN A 59 2.62 -11.46 11.94
CA GLN A 59 1.63 -11.17 12.99
C GLN A 59 1.44 -9.68 13.21
N VAL A 60 2.49 -8.87 13.10
CA VAL A 60 2.43 -7.42 13.27
C VAL A 60 1.45 -6.78 12.28
N HIS A 61 1.57 -7.11 10.99
CA HIS A 61 0.62 -6.62 9.99
C HIS A 61 -0.78 -7.22 10.16
N ASN A 62 -0.89 -8.49 10.53
CA ASN A 62 -2.19 -9.12 10.76
C ASN A 62 -2.91 -8.55 11.99
N ALA A 63 -2.19 -8.19 13.06
CA ALA A 63 -2.76 -7.48 14.22
C ALA A 63 -3.31 -6.10 13.82
N TRP A 64 -2.52 -5.31 13.07
CA TRP A 64 -2.96 -4.04 12.48
C TRP A 64 -4.24 -4.23 11.65
N MET A 65 -4.20 -5.15 10.67
CA MET A 65 -5.33 -5.43 9.78
C MET A 65 -6.61 -5.78 10.57
N ARG A 66 -6.51 -6.60 11.62
CA ARG A 66 -7.68 -7.01 12.41
C ARG A 66 -8.40 -5.84 13.07
N VAL A 67 -7.68 -4.76 13.38
CA VAL A 67 -8.26 -3.57 14.01
C VAL A 67 -8.80 -2.58 12.98
N VAL A 68 -8.05 -2.33 11.90
CA VAL A 68 -8.43 -1.26 10.96
C VAL A 68 -9.27 -1.72 9.78
N ALA A 69 -9.27 -3.03 9.46
CA ALA A 69 -10.04 -3.55 8.34
C ALA A 69 -11.55 -3.43 8.56
N GLY A 70 -12.28 -3.16 7.49
CA GLY A 70 -13.72 -3.31 7.46
C GLY A 70 -14.16 -4.78 7.69
N ARG A 71 -15.46 -4.99 7.80
CA ARG A 71 -16.06 -6.32 7.97
C ARG A 71 -17.04 -6.62 6.83
N PHE A 72 -17.10 -7.89 6.47
CA PHE A 72 -18.15 -8.45 5.66
C PHE A 72 -18.74 -9.66 6.40
N GLY A 73 -19.86 -9.44 7.09
CA GLY A 73 -20.32 -10.37 8.13
C GLY A 73 -19.30 -10.43 9.27
N THR A 74 -18.81 -11.63 9.60
CA THR A 74 -17.75 -11.85 10.58
C THR A 74 -16.34 -11.74 9.98
N ASP A 75 -16.20 -11.88 8.66
CA ASP A 75 -14.92 -11.90 7.97
C ASP A 75 -14.29 -10.50 7.85
N TYR A 76 -12.97 -10.43 7.81
CA TYR A 76 -12.23 -9.20 7.56
C TYR A 76 -12.31 -8.82 6.08
N ARG A 77 -12.52 -7.53 5.81
CA ARG A 77 -12.43 -6.95 4.48
C ARG A 77 -11.19 -6.10 4.35
N TYR A 78 -10.17 -6.65 3.72
CA TYR A 78 -8.91 -5.96 3.45
C TYR A 78 -9.13 -4.86 2.40
N SER A 79 -8.57 -3.68 2.64
CA SER A 79 -8.61 -2.53 1.74
C SER A 79 -7.20 -1.94 1.60
N SER A 80 -6.79 -1.61 0.37
CA SER A 80 -5.52 -0.92 0.14
C SER A 80 -5.48 0.42 0.86
N ASN A 81 -6.53 1.22 0.76
CA ASN A 81 -6.56 2.58 1.33
C ASN A 81 -6.53 2.61 2.85
N VAL A 82 -7.13 1.60 3.52
CA VAL A 82 -7.24 1.61 4.98
C VAL A 82 -6.18 0.73 5.63
N VAL A 83 -5.95 -0.46 5.08
CA VAL A 83 -5.07 -1.44 5.71
C VAL A 83 -3.62 -1.28 5.25
N TYR A 84 -3.40 -1.24 3.93
CA TYR A 84 -2.05 -1.23 3.37
C TYR A 84 -1.39 0.16 3.45
N ASN A 85 -2.06 1.19 2.93
CA ASN A 85 -1.49 2.54 2.83
C ASN A 85 -1.26 3.20 4.20
N ASN A 86 -2.01 2.82 5.22
CA ASN A 86 -1.88 3.37 6.56
C ASN A 86 -1.03 2.48 7.50
N PHE A 87 -0.48 1.38 7.00
CA PHE A 87 0.42 0.55 7.79
C PHE A 87 1.77 1.25 7.94
N SER A 88 2.24 1.40 9.17
CA SER A 88 3.55 2.00 9.47
C SER A 88 4.66 1.03 9.11
N PHE A 89 5.10 1.03 7.84
CA PHE A 89 6.23 0.22 7.40
C PHE A 89 7.52 0.68 8.10
N PRO A 90 8.34 -0.25 8.60
CA PRO A 90 9.62 0.11 9.21
C PRO A 90 10.65 0.50 8.14
N GLU A 91 11.54 1.41 8.47
CA GLU A 91 12.75 1.60 7.67
C GLU A 91 13.65 0.37 7.77
N LEU A 92 14.06 -0.17 6.63
CA LEU A 92 14.81 -1.41 6.55
C LEU A 92 16.22 -1.19 6.01
N THR A 93 17.22 -1.68 6.73
CA THR A 93 18.56 -1.86 6.18
C THR A 93 18.58 -3.00 5.14
N GLU A 94 19.57 -3.01 4.26
CA GLU A 94 19.71 -4.09 3.26
C GLU A 94 19.87 -5.46 3.91
N THR A 95 20.54 -5.55 5.05
CA THR A 95 20.65 -6.82 5.82
C THR A 95 19.30 -7.29 6.32
N GLN A 96 18.43 -6.37 6.80
CA GLN A 96 17.08 -6.71 7.24
C GLN A 96 16.18 -7.12 6.07
N LYS A 97 16.26 -6.42 4.92
CA LYS A 97 15.55 -6.83 3.69
C LYS A 97 15.93 -8.22 3.25
N GLN A 98 17.24 -8.51 3.23
CA GLN A 98 17.75 -9.86 2.89
C GLN A 98 17.23 -10.91 3.87
N LYS A 99 17.23 -10.63 5.17
CA LYS A 99 16.72 -11.53 6.19
C LYS A 99 15.22 -11.82 6.04
N LEU A 100 14.43 -10.78 5.78
CA LEU A 100 12.99 -10.92 5.52
C LEU A 100 12.73 -11.68 4.22
N HIS A 101 13.54 -11.45 3.17
CA HIS A 101 13.48 -12.21 1.92
C HIS A 101 13.64 -13.71 2.18
N GLU A 102 14.66 -14.11 2.94
CA GLU A 102 14.90 -15.51 3.29
C GLU A 102 13.74 -16.14 4.08
N LEU A 103 13.16 -15.39 5.02
CA LEU A 103 12.03 -15.84 5.81
C LEU A 103 10.75 -15.94 4.99
N GLY A 104 10.52 -15.00 4.08
CA GLY A 104 9.42 -15.06 3.10
C GLY A 104 9.56 -16.26 2.17
N GLN A 105 10.76 -16.49 1.63
CA GLN A 105 11.05 -17.66 0.81
C GLN A 105 10.81 -18.97 1.58
N ASN A 106 11.24 -19.05 2.82
CA ASN A 106 11.01 -20.24 3.65
C ASN A 106 9.50 -20.53 3.84
N ILE A 107 8.65 -19.53 3.93
CA ILE A 107 7.18 -19.73 3.98
C ILE A 107 6.70 -20.37 2.66
N LEU A 108 7.13 -19.85 1.51
CA LEU A 108 6.76 -20.39 0.21
C LEU A 108 7.29 -21.83 0.02
N ASP A 109 8.52 -22.10 0.41
CA ASP A 109 9.14 -23.44 0.33
C ASP A 109 8.41 -24.45 1.22
N VAL A 110 7.95 -24.03 2.39
CA VAL A 110 7.13 -24.90 3.26
C VAL A 110 5.76 -25.16 2.65
N ARG A 111 5.11 -24.15 2.06
CA ARG A 111 3.82 -24.33 1.34
C ARG A 111 3.96 -25.31 0.18
N ALA A 112 5.04 -25.22 -0.58
CA ALA A 112 5.32 -26.08 -1.73
C ALA A 112 5.42 -27.59 -1.36
N LYS A 113 5.60 -27.92 -0.08
CA LYS A 113 5.59 -29.32 0.41
C LYS A 113 4.18 -29.92 0.51
N TYR A 114 3.14 -29.10 0.29
CA TYR A 114 1.74 -29.52 0.37
C TYR A 114 1.00 -29.20 -0.94
N PRO A 115 1.41 -29.82 -2.08
CA PRO A 115 0.89 -29.49 -3.40
C PRO A 115 -0.61 -29.79 -3.57
N ASP A 116 -1.13 -30.74 -2.79
CA ASP A 116 -2.54 -31.13 -2.82
C ASP A 116 -3.45 -30.26 -1.93
N SER A 117 -2.85 -29.27 -1.21
CA SER A 117 -3.59 -28.38 -0.31
C SER A 117 -3.66 -26.97 -0.89
N ASN A 118 -4.87 -26.40 -0.90
CA ASN A 118 -5.06 -24.99 -1.23
C ASN A 118 -4.72 -24.07 -0.04
N LEU A 119 -4.54 -22.78 -0.31
CA LEU A 119 -4.22 -21.80 0.73
C LEU A 119 -5.29 -21.70 1.81
N ALA A 120 -6.57 -21.88 1.47
CA ALA A 120 -7.64 -21.81 2.46
C ALA A 120 -7.49 -22.91 3.52
N THR A 121 -7.10 -24.12 3.11
CA THR A 121 -6.81 -25.26 4.00
C THR A 121 -5.52 -25.07 4.76
N LEU A 122 -4.44 -24.60 4.10
CA LEU A 122 -3.14 -24.36 4.74
C LEU A 122 -3.19 -23.31 5.83
N TYR A 123 -4.11 -22.34 5.73
CA TYR A 123 -4.27 -21.25 6.69
C TYR A 123 -5.51 -21.36 7.58
N ASP A 124 -6.24 -22.46 7.54
CA ASP A 124 -7.27 -22.73 8.55
C ASP A 124 -6.61 -23.13 9.88
N PRO A 125 -7.01 -22.54 11.01
CA PRO A 125 -6.40 -22.80 12.31
C PRO A 125 -6.34 -24.28 12.71
N ASN A 126 -7.33 -25.08 12.25
CA ASN A 126 -7.44 -26.48 12.60
C ASN A 126 -6.57 -27.40 11.72
N THR A 127 -6.23 -26.95 10.49
CA THR A 127 -5.53 -27.78 9.50
C THR A 127 -4.17 -27.23 9.10
N MET A 128 -3.78 -26.05 9.59
CA MET A 128 -2.49 -25.42 9.32
C MET A 128 -1.34 -26.34 9.77
N PRO A 129 -0.45 -26.77 8.84
CA PRO A 129 0.65 -27.66 9.17
C PRO A 129 1.60 -27.03 10.18
N LEU A 130 2.09 -27.81 11.12
CA LEU A 130 3.04 -27.33 12.13
C LEU A 130 4.32 -26.72 11.54
N PRO A 131 4.93 -27.23 10.45
CA PRO A 131 6.06 -26.57 9.81
C PRO A 131 5.73 -25.18 9.29
N LEU A 132 4.54 -24.97 8.71
CA LEU A 132 4.09 -23.66 8.21
C LEU A 132 3.88 -22.69 9.37
N ARG A 133 3.24 -23.12 10.44
CA ARG A 133 3.07 -22.31 11.66
C ARG A 133 4.43 -21.89 12.24
N LYS A 134 5.40 -22.80 12.32
CA LYS A 134 6.75 -22.47 12.81
C LYS A 134 7.50 -21.51 11.89
N ALA A 135 7.29 -21.59 10.56
CA ALA A 135 7.88 -20.64 9.62
C ALA A 135 7.36 -19.21 9.87
N HIS A 136 6.04 -19.05 10.06
CA HIS A 136 5.43 -17.76 10.43
C HIS A 136 5.94 -17.26 11.78
N GLN A 137 5.93 -18.08 12.82
CA GLN A 137 6.42 -17.68 14.14
C GLN A 137 7.89 -17.22 14.13
N LYS A 138 8.72 -17.79 13.24
CA LYS A 138 10.11 -17.33 13.06
C LYS A 138 10.15 -15.95 12.38
N LEU A 139 9.29 -15.72 11.39
CA LEU A 139 9.12 -14.43 10.74
C LEU A 139 8.64 -13.38 11.73
N ASP A 140 7.61 -13.68 12.52
CA ASP A 140 6.99 -12.76 13.48
C ASP A 140 8.01 -12.22 14.49
N LYS A 141 8.85 -13.10 15.02
CA LYS A 141 9.93 -12.72 15.94
C LYS A 141 10.96 -11.80 15.29
N GLU A 142 11.26 -12.00 14.01
CA GLU A 142 12.22 -11.14 13.30
C GLU A 142 11.60 -9.78 12.99
N VAL A 143 10.33 -9.74 12.57
CA VAL A 143 9.63 -8.48 12.30
C VAL A 143 9.50 -7.66 13.60
N ALA A 144 9.14 -8.27 14.73
CA ALA A 144 9.09 -7.56 16.02
C ALA A 144 10.43 -6.91 16.40
N LYS A 145 11.55 -7.60 16.16
CA LYS A 145 12.90 -7.04 16.39
C LYS A 145 13.20 -5.84 15.47
N ILE A 146 12.73 -5.87 14.23
CA ILE A 146 12.93 -4.77 13.27
C ILE A 146 12.25 -3.50 13.77
N TYR A 147 11.06 -3.60 14.36
CA TYR A 147 10.40 -2.47 15.01
C TYR A 147 11.08 -2.02 16.32
N ASN A 148 12.16 -2.71 16.72
CA ASN A 148 12.89 -2.45 17.98
C ASN A 148 11.98 -2.47 19.21
N LYS A 149 11.01 -3.38 19.23
CA LYS A 149 10.01 -3.56 20.28
C LYS A 149 10.11 -4.95 20.88
N ASN A 150 10.00 -5.01 22.19
CA ASN A 150 9.91 -6.27 22.94
C ASN A 150 8.45 -6.70 23.12
N TRP A 151 7.67 -6.69 22.04
CA TRP A 151 6.27 -7.06 22.09
C TRP A 151 6.07 -8.51 22.53
N ASP A 152 5.11 -8.70 23.40
CA ASP A 152 4.48 -10.00 23.55
C ASP A 152 3.60 -10.25 22.32
N LEU A 153 4.05 -11.14 21.45
CA LEU A 153 3.35 -11.45 20.19
C LEU A 153 1.98 -12.10 20.40
N ASP A 154 1.70 -12.59 21.59
CA ASP A 154 0.37 -13.10 21.99
C ASP A 154 -0.55 -11.94 22.44
N ASN A 155 -0.01 -10.74 22.67
CA ASN A 155 -0.74 -9.52 23.07
C ASN A 155 -0.87 -8.54 21.90
N GLU A 156 -1.83 -8.79 21.02
CA GLU A 156 -2.06 -7.93 19.84
C GLU A 156 -2.42 -6.48 20.21
N SER A 157 -2.99 -6.22 21.37
CA SER A 157 -3.37 -4.86 21.79
C SER A 157 -2.15 -3.97 21.98
N GLU A 158 -1.03 -4.51 22.48
CA GLU A 158 0.22 -3.78 22.63
C GLU A 158 0.81 -3.42 21.26
N ILE A 159 0.88 -4.39 20.35
CA ILE A 159 1.36 -4.20 18.98
C ILE A 159 0.57 -3.10 18.28
N VAL A 160 -0.76 -3.17 18.33
CA VAL A 160 -1.66 -2.22 17.68
C VAL A 160 -1.54 -0.83 18.29
N SER A 161 -1.44 -0.72 19.61
CA SER A 161 -1.25 0.57 20.28
C SER A 161 0.01 1.30 19.78
N ASP A 162 1.12 0.59 19.70
CA ASP A 162 2.38 1.14 19.20
C ASP A 162 2.30 1.53 17.71
N LEU A 163 1.67 0.68 16.87
CA LEU A 163 1.49 0.97 15.45
C LEU A 163 0.59 2.21 15.22
N MET A 164 -0.45 2.38 16.04
CA MET A 164 -1.31 3.57 15.99
C MET A 164 -0.55 4.84 16.37
N GLN A 165 0.34 4.77 17.38
CA GLN A 165 1.21 5.90 17.73
C GLN A 165 2.17 6.24 16.59
N MET A 166 2.78 5.25 15.95
CA MET A 166 3.64 5.46 14.79
C MET A 166 2.87 6.11 13.63
N TYR A 167 1.67 5.64 13.34
CA TYR A 167 0.80 6.22 12.32
C TYR A 167 0.45 7.69 12.62
N GLN A 168 0.12 8.03 13.86
CA GLN A 168 -0.13 9.41 14.26
C GLN A 168 1.10 10.31 14.10
N GLN A 169 2.28 9.79 14.39
CA GLN A 169 3.53 10.53 14.18
C GLN A 169 3.79 10.82 12.70
N LEU A 170 3.53 9.87 11.81
CA LEU A 170 3.64 10.08 10.37
C LEU A 170 2.69 11.20 9.89
N LEU A 171 1.43 11.17 10.29
CA LEU A 171 0.46 12.20 9.94
C LEU A 171 0.87 13.61 10.42
N THR A 172 1.44 13.73 11.61
CA THR A 172 1.90 15.02 12.12
C THR A 172 3.13 15.54 11.40
N THR A 173 3.98 14.66 10.90
CA THR A 173 5.17 15.04 10.13
C THR A 173 4.79 15.48 8.72
N ASP A 174 3.87 14.77 8.07
CA ASP A 174 3.37 15.14 6.75
C ASP A 174 2.65 16.49 6.76
N ASN A 175 1.81 16.77 7.77
CA ASN A 175 1.13 18.06 7.92
C ASN A 175 2.12 19.22 8.12
N LYS A 176 3.19 19.03 8.90
CA LYS A 176 4.23 20.06 9.06
C LYS A 176 4.98 20.35 7.76
N ASN A 177 5.24 19.31 6.96
CA ASN A 177 5.91 19.50 5.67
C ASN A 177 5.02 20.23 4.65
N ILE A 178 3.70 20.05 4.72
CA ILE A 178 2.74 20.78 3.88
C ILE A 178 2.69 22.26 4.29
N GLU A 179 2.58 22.56 5.60
CA GLU A 179 2.56 23.94 6.11
C GLU A 179 3.86 24.71 5.77
N THR A 180 5.03 24.02 5.76
CA THR A 180 6.30 24.66 5.39
C THR A 180 6.43 24.92 3.90
N THR A 181 5.88 24.06 3.03
CA THR A 181 5.87 24.31 1.58
C THR A 181 4.92 25.42 1.19
N GLU A 182 3.74 25.53 1.84
CA GLU A 182 2.78 26.61 1.59
C GLU A 182 3.36 27.97 2.02
N THR A 183 4.14 28.06 3.10
CA THR A 183 4.78 29.30 3.53
C THR A 183 5.99 29.71 2.66
N GLU A 184 6.73 28.76 2.11
CA GLU A 184 7.82 29.04 1.16
C GLU A 184 7.26 29.53 -0.20
N ASP A 185 6.13 29.02 -0.66
CA ASP A 185 5.47 29.45 -1.89
C ASP A 185 4.82 30.85 -1.73
N GLU A 186 4.27 31.22 -0.55
CA GLU A 186 3.76 32.56 -0.26
C GLU A 186 4.87 33.63 -0.15
N GLU A 187 6.05 33.30 0.37
CA GLU A 187 7.21 34.22 0.41
C GLU A 187 7.80 34.51 -0.98
N ILE A 188 7.65 33.59 -1.95
CA ILE A 188 8.14 33.80 -3.32
C ILE A 188 7.18 34.68 -4.14
N GLU A 189 5.87 34.65 -3.89
CA GLU A 189 4.89 35.51 -4.59
C GLU A 189 4.97 36.99 -4.17
N ASP A 190 5.43 37.32 -2.94
CA ASP A 190 5.56 38.69 -2.46
C ASP A 190 6.84 39.40 -2.96
N GLU A 191 7.85 38.71 -3.51
CA GLU A 191 9.07 39.32 -4.07
C GLU A 191 8.95 39.67 -5.57
N GLU A 192 7.95 39.18 -6.33
CA GLU A 192 7.78 39.47 -7.75
C GLU A 192 6.93 40.70 -8.10
N THR A 193 6.39 41.45 -7.11
CA THR A 193 5.47 42.58 -7.37
C THR A 193 6.06 43.96 -7.15
N THR A 194 7.36 44.16 -7.19
CA THR A 194 7.96 45.51 -7.13
C THR A 194 9.04 45.73 -8.19
N GLU A 195 8.67 45.79 -9.47
CA GLU A 195 9.36 46.59 -10.48
C GLU A 195 8.52 46.66 -11.75
N ASP A 196 8.13 47.87 -12.09
CA ASP A 196 7.85 48.51 -13.38
C ASP A 196 6.54 49.24 -13.48
N ASP A 197 6.57 50.49 -12.95
CA ASP A 197 5.74 51.56 -13.40
C ASP A 197 6.64 52.70 -13.91
N GLU A 198 6.84 52.83 -15.22
CA GLU A 198 7.11 54.11 -15.89
C GLU A 198 6.96 54.05 -17.43
N THR A 199 5.95 54.84 -17.88
CA THR A 199 5.91 55.64 -19.13
C THR A 199 5.91 54.88 -20.46
N THR A 200 4.96 55.14 -21.33
CA THR A 200 4.71 56.34 -22.12
C THR A 200 3.47 56.23 -22.99
N GLU A 201 2.84 57.40 -23.13
CA GLU A 201 1.71 57.74 -23.97
C GLU A 201 1.85 57.52 -25.47
N HIS A 202 0.66 57.59 -26.13
CA HIS A 202 0.34 58.03 -27.52
C HIS A 202 0.28 56.93 -28.59
N THR A 203 -0.72 56.84 -29.35
CA THR A 203 -1.73 57.59 -30.08
C THR A 203 -2.53 56.66 -30.98
N ASP A 204 -3.79 56.96 -31.05
CA ASP A 204 -4.73 57.02 -32.18
C ASP A 204 -4.77 55.96 -33.31
N ASN A 205 -5.92 55.45 -33.48
CA ASN A 205 -6.82 55.64 -34.63
C ASN A 205 -7.22 54.44 -35.50
N LYS A 206 -8.50 54.24 -35.48
CA LYS A 206 -9.44 54.01 -36.60
C LYS A 206 -9.57 52.69 -37.32
N ASN A 207 -10.82 52.34 -37.27
CA ASN A 207 -11.74 51.87 -38.35
C ASN A 207 -11.85 50.39 -38.62
N ILE A 208 -13.02 49.84 -38.27
CA ILE A 208 -14.22 49.56 -39.08
C ILE A 208 -13.89 48.56 -40.23
N GLU A 209 -14.48 47.40 -40.15
CA GLU A 209 -15.57 46.97 -41.01
C GLU A 209 -16.06 45.56 -40.70
N THR A 210 -17.33 45.50 -40.54
CA THR A 210 -18.23 44.36 -40.61
C THR A 210 -18.17 43.67 -41.96
N THR A 211 -18.31 42.34 -41.97
CA THR A 211 -19.27 41.70 -42.87
C THR A 211 -19.61 40.29 -42.41
N GLU A 212 -20.88 40.10 -42.29
CA GLU A 212 -21.64 38.86 -42.27
C GLU A 212 -21.46 38.07 -43.55
N HIS A 213 -21.56 36.78 -43.56
CA HIS A 213 -22.58 36.00 -44.28
C HIS A 213 -22.23 34.51 -44.30
N THR A 214 -23.08 33.75 -43.72
CA THR A 214 -24.07 32.75 -44.22
C THR A 214 -23.58 31.50 -44.92
N ASP A 215 -24.05 30.42 -44.30
CA ASP A 215 -24.73 29.23 -44.89
C ASP A 215 -24.08 28.42 -46.04
N ASN A 216 -23.90 27.18 -45.87
CA ASN A 216 -24.83 26.11 -46.31
C ASN A 216 -24.11 24.74 -46.54
N LYS A 217 -24.74 23.74 -45.99
CA LYS A 217 -25.03 22.39 -46.53
C LYS A 217 -24.05 21.74 -47.56
N ASN A 218 -23.46 20.65 -47.19
CA ASN A 218 -23.89 19.31 -47.65
C ASN A 218 -23.31 18.24 -46.73
#